data_148c7039a03a4f6d56c2ec687f3c4d15
#
_entry.id   148c7039a03a4f6d56c2ec687f3c4d15
#
_cell.length_a   1.000
_cell.length_b   1.000
_cell.length_c   1.000
_cell.angle_alpha   90.00
_cell.angle_beta   90.00
_cell.angle_gamma   90.00
#
_symmetry.space_group_name_H-M   'P 1'
#
loop_
_entity.id
_entity.type
_entity.pdbx_description
1 polymer ?
#
loop_
_entity_poly.entity_id
_entity_poly.type
_entity_poly.pdbx_seq_one_letter_code
_entity_poly.pdbx_strand_id
1 'polypeptide(L)'
;MTAPDGRSQKLAELFDALGAGVIEEYAEFIPEGAPADSVQKLYGGKSTLVRGTQRKQVTFAFGAEFVEVRINTRTREIRVPRLVGAFTAGRIMNTRTARSQLMSGLVWGMSSALLESTEFDAASARTVNRDLQDYLVPVNADVEDVQVIMLPEVDSFANPAGVKGLGELGNVGTNAAVANAVYHATGKRIRALPIRLEHLMD
;
A
#
# COMPACT_ATOMS: atom_id res chain seq x y z
N MET A 1 -22.72 -23.91 -16.94
CA MET A 1 -23.39 -23.49 -15.69
C MET A 1 -24.24 -24.64 -15.18
N THR A 2 -24.36 -24.77 -13.88
CA THR A 2 -25.18 -25.82 -13.26
C THR A 2 -26.28 -25.15 -12.44
N ALA A 3 -27.53 -25.52 -12.70
CA ALA A 3 -28.68 -25.01 -11.96
C ALA A 3 -28.81 -25.72 -10.58
N PRO A 4 -29.55 -25.15 -9.64
CA PRO A 4 -29.75 -25.74 -8.30
C PRO A 4 -30.36 -27.15 -8.33
N ASP A 5 -31.08 -27.50 -9.40
CA ASP A 5 -31.68 -28.83 -9.62
C ASP A 5 -30.72 -29.85 -10.26
N GLY A 6 -29.44 -29.51 -10.42
CA GLY A 6 -28.37 -30.35 -10.94
C GLY A 6 -28.27 -30.37 -12.47
N ARG A 7 -29.16 -29.73 -13.22
CA ARG A 7 -29.03 -29.61 -14.68
C ARG A 7 -27.83 -28.75 -15.03
N SER A 8 -27.04 -29.20 -15.98
CA SER A 8 -25.88 -28.42 -16.46
C SER A 8 -25.96 -28.20 -17.97
N GLN A 9 -25.57 -27.02 -18.42
CA GLN A 9 -25.51 -26.65 -19.82
C GLN A 9 -24.26 -25.82 -20.09
N LYS A 10 -23.70 -25.94 -21.29
CA LYS A 10 -22.58 -25.09 -21.69
C LYS A 10 -23.01 -23.64 -21.78
N LEU A 11 -22.15 -22.73 -21.39
CA LEU A 11 -22.44 -21.30 -21.38
C LEU A 11 -22.79 -20.78 -22.79
N ALA A 12 -22.07 -21.22 -23.81
CA ALA A 12 -22.32 -20.88 -25.21
C ALA A 12 -23.77 -21.25 -25.67
N GLU A 13 -24.20 -22.47 -25.33
CA GLU A 13 -25.55 -22.93 -25.66
C GLU A 13 -26.65 -22.11 -24.97
N LEU A 14 -26.36 -21.62 -23.76
CA LEU A 14 -27.26 -20.71 -23.04
C LEU A 14 -27.35 -19.34 -23.73
N PHE A 15 -26.24 -18.77 -24.18
CA PHE A 15 -26.23 -17.54 -24.94
C PHE A 15 -26.99 -17.64 -26.26
N ASP A 16 -26.77 -18.75 -26.98
CA ASP A 16 -27.49 -19.03 -28.24
C ASP A 16 -29.00 -19.16 -28.00
N ALA A 17 -29.41 -19.85 -26.92
CA ALA A 17 -30.81 -20.04 -26.58
C ALA A 17 -31.49 -18.72 -26.14
N LEU A 18 -30.79 -17.80 -25.53
CA LEU A 18 -31.31 -16.49 -25.14
C LEU A 18 -31.39 -15.50 -26.32
N GLY A 19 -30.72 -15.81 -27.45
CA GLY A 19 -30.65 -14.90 -28.59
C GLY A 19 -29.99 -13.54 -28.27
N ALA A 20 -29.27 -13.48 -27.16
CA ALA A 20 -28.60 -12.28 -26.67
C ALA A 20 -27.12 -12.32 -27.04
N GLY A 21 -26.66 -11.31 -27.76
CA GLY A 21 -25.23 -11.17 -28.10
C GLY A 21 -24.37 -10.85 -26.88
N VAL A 22 -24.95 -10.21 -25.86
CA VAL A 22 -24.30 -9.84 -24.60
C VAL A 22 -25.30 -9.95 -23.45
N ILE A 23 -24.85 -10.44 -22.32
CA ILE A 23 -25.57 -10.32 -21.04
C ILE A 23 -24.78 -9.39 -20.15
N GLU A 24 -25.40 -8.29 -19.76
CA GLU A 24 -24.84 -7.34 -18.80
C GLU A 24 -25.65 -7.42 -17.51
N GLU A 25 -24.93 -7.64 -16.41
CA GLU A 25 -25.47 -7.58 -15.06
C GLU A 25 -24.82 -6.43 -14.31
N TYR A 26 -25.61 -5.73 -13.55
CA TYR A 26 -25.19 -4.54 -12.85
C TYR A 26 -25.47 -4.64 -11.35
N ALA A 27 -24.50 -4.31 -10.54
CA ALA A 27 -24.65 -4.27 -9.09
C ALA A 27 -23.95 -3.05 -8.50
N GLU A 28 -24.63 -2.40 -7.60
CA GLU A 28 -24.10 -1.24 -6.86
C GLU A 28 -24.03 -1.55 -5.37
N PHE A 29 -22.99 -1.05 -4.74
CA PHE A 29 -22.85 -1.09 -3.29
C PHE A 29 -22.68 0.33 -2.75
N ILE A 30 -23.62 0.73 -1.90
CA ILE A 30 -23.56 2.01 -1.18
C ILE A 30 -23.26 1.69 0.29
N PRO A 31 -22.07 2.14 0.82
CA PRO A 31 -21.72 1.92 2.21
C PRO A 31 -22.74 2.54 3.17
N GLU A 32 -22.93 1.92 4.34
CA GLU A 32 -23.78 2.47 5.39
C GLU A 32 -23.34 3.90 5.76
N GLY A 33 -24.31 4.82 5.78
CA GLY A 33 -24.08 6.24 6.05
C GLY A 33 -23.61 7.07 4.85
N ALA A 34 -23.42 6.46 3.68
CA ALA A 34 -23.18 7.20 2.45
C ALA A 34 -24.51 7.71 1.85
N PRO A 35 -24.52 8.89 1.18
CA PRO A 35 -25.68 9.40 0.48
C PRO A 35 -26.17 8.42 -0.60
N ALA A 36 -27.50 8.31 -0.77
CA ALA A 36 -28.09 7.41 -1.76
C ALA A 36 -27.65 7.71 -3.21
N ASP A 37 -27.28 8.96 -3.50
CA ASP A 37 -26.81 9.41 -4.81
C ASP A 37 -25.30 9.26 -5.02
N SER A 38 -24.62 8.53 -4.12
CA SER A 38 -23.14 8.39 -4.16
C SER A 38 -22.65 7.78 -5.46
N VAL A 39 -23.35 6.78 -5.99
CA VAL A 39 -22.97 6.11 -7.24
C VAL A 39 -23.13 7.04 -8.43
N GLN A 40 -24.26 7.78 -8.53
CA GLN A 40 -24.46 8.77 -9.58
C GLN A 40 -23.40 9.88 -9.55
N LYS A 41 -23.00 10.31 -8.34
CA LYS A 41 -21.91 11.29 -8.19
C LYS A 41 -20.59 10.75 -8.71
N LEU A 42 -20.25 9.48 -8.43
CA LEU A 42 -19.05 8.83 -8.98
C LEU A 42 -19.06 8.80 -10.50
N TYR A 43 -20.19 8.41 -11.13
CA TYR A 43 -20.34 8.47 -12.59
C TYR A 43 -20.20 9.87 -13.14
N GLY A 44 -20.61 10.88 -12.38
CA GLY A 44 -20.40 12.29 -12.72
C GLY A 44 -19.01 12.83 -12.42
N GLY A 45 -18.03 11.97 -12.05
CA GLY A 45 -16.68 12.36 -11.71
C GLY A 45 -16.52 13.13 -10.40
N LYS A 46 -17.54 13.07 -9.52
CA LYS A 46 -17.52 13.74 -8.22
C LYS A 46 -17.05 12.79 -7.12
N SER A 47 -16.19 13.28 -6.23
CA SER A 47 -15.76 12.51 -5.07
C SER A 47 -16.93 12.25 -4.14
N THR A 48 -17.03 11.00 -3.69
CA THR A 48 -18.03 10.53 -2.72
C THR A 48 -17.39 10.03 -1.43
N LEU A 49 -16.19 10.52 -1.11
CA LEU A 49 -15.51 10.14 0.11
C LEU A 49 -16.37 10.48 1.33
N VAL A 50 -16.85 9.47 1.98
CA VAL A 50 -17.63 9.57 3.21
C VAL A 50 -16.64 9.62 4.37
N ARG A 51 -16.34 10.83 4.84
CA ARG A 51 -15.49 11.01 6.01
C ARG A 51 -16.29 10.86 7.30
N GLY A 52 -15.68 10.22 8.27
CA GLY A 52 -16.09 10.31 9.68
C GLY A 52 -17.46 9.77 9.96
N THR A 53 -17.85 8.75 9.27
CA THR A 53 -19.16 8.30 9.43
C THR A 53 -19.34 7.35 10.55
N GLN A 54 -20.46 7.42 11.04
CA GLN A 54 -21.24 6.66 12.00
C GLN A 54 -21.19 5.12 11.81
N ARG A 55 -20.07 4.58 11.31
CA ARG A 55 -19.88 3.14 11.25
C ARG A 55 -19.76 2.58 12.65
N LYS A 56 -20.55 1.58 12.94
CA LYS A 56 -20.47 0.84 14.20
C LYS A 56 -19.21 -0.03 14.31
N GLN A 57 -18.58 -0.33 13.18
CA GLN A 57 -17.38 -1.15 13.08
C GLN A 57 -16.24 -0.39 12.41
N VAL A 58 -15.03 -0.72 12.84
CA VAL A 58 -13.78 -0.25 12.24
C VAL A 58 -13.34 -1.27 11.18
N THR A 59 -13.13 -0.81 9.94
CA THR A 59 -12.82 -1.67 8.78
C THR A 59 -11.49 -1.27 8.13
N PHE A 60 -10.44 -1.09 8.94
CA PHE A 60 -9.13 -0.71 8.44
C PHE A 60 -8.33 -1.92 7.93
N ALA A 61 -7.55 -1.70 6.85
CA ALA A 61 -6.40 -2.53 6.58
C ALA A 61 -5.31 -2.18 7.60
N PHE A 62 -4.49 -3.15 8.00
CA PHE A 62 -3.41 -2.93 8.96
C PHE A 62 -2.27 -3.91 8.73
N GLY A 63 -1.12 -3.61 9.31
CA GLY A 63 0.07 -4.44 9.20
C GLY A 63 1.11 -4.10 10.26
N ALA A 64 2.22 -4.80 10.17
CA ALA A 64 3.41 -4.54 10.94
C ALA A 64 4.65 -4.70 10.04
N GLU A 65 5.54 -3.72 10.11
CA GLU A 65 6.79 -3.70 9.35
C GLU A 65 7.99 -3.84 10.27
N PHE A 66 8.93 -4.66 9.86
CA PHE A 66 10.17 -4.96 10.56
C PHE A 66 11.34 -4.70 9.64
N VAL A 67 12.36 -4.03 10.16
CA VAL A 67 13.55 -3.64 9.40
C VAL A 67 14.79 -4.08 10.13
N GLU A 68 15.69 -4.74 9.42
CA GLU A 68 17.07 -4.96 9.84
C GLU A 68 17.94 -3.86 9.26
N VAL A 69 18.79 -3.23 10.10
CA VAL A 69 19.80 -2.29 9.64
C VAL A 69 21.20 -2.77 10.03
N ARG A 70 22.18 -2.47 9.18
CA ARG A 70 23.60 -2.59 9.46
C ARG A 70 24.23 -1.22 9.34
N ILE A 71 24.91 -0.78 10.39
CA ILE A 71 25.54 0.53 10.44
C ILE A 71 27.04 0.35 10.57
N ASN A 72 27.79 0.87 9.61
CA ASN A 72 29.23 0.85 9.65
C ASN A 72 29.71 1.81 10.76
N THR A 73 30.47 1.28 11.72
CA THR A 73 30.95 2.07 12.89
C THR A 73 31.92 3.19 12.55
N ARG A 74 32.61 3.10 11.41
CA ARG A 74 33.59 4.11 10.97
C ARG A 74 32.99 5.15 10.03
N THR A 75 32.21 4.69 9.01
CA THR A 75 31.65 5.56 7.97
C THR A 75 30.25 6.05 8.32
N ARG A 76 29.58 5.44 9.31
CA ARG A 76 28.18 5.65 9.67
C ARG A 76 27.20 5.30 8.56
N GLU A 77 27.64 4.67 7.47
CA GLU A 77 26.79 4.19 6.39
C GLU A 77 25.71 3.23 6.93
N ILE A 78 24.47 3.48 6.54
CA ILE A 78 23.32 2.66 6.91
C ILE A 78 22.97 1.78 5.72
N ARG A 79 22.88 0.46 5.94
CA ARG A 79 22.35 -0.50 4.97
C ARG A 79 21.15 -1.22 5.55
N VAL A 80 20.20 -1.58 4.67
CA VAL A 80 18.97 -2.30 5.02
C VAL A 80 18.98 -3.67 4.33
N PRO A 81 19.61 -4.68 4.93
CA PRO A 81 19.70 -6.00 4.30
C PRO A 81 18.35 -6.73 4.27
N ARG A 82 17.39 -6.37 5.14
CA ARG A 82 16.10 -7.07 5.18
C ARG A 82 14.96 -6.17 5.62
N LEU A 83 13.86 -6.28 4.86
CA LEU A 83 12.55 -5.70 5.14
C LEU A 83 11.52 -6.83 5.24
N VAL A 84 10.70 -6.86 6.27
CA VAL A 84 9.61 -7.81 6.43
C VAL A 84 8.33 -7.06 6.77
N GLY A 85 7.30 -7.24 5.94
CA GLY A 85 5.98 -6.69 6.20
C GLY A 85 4.93 -7.80 6.30
N ALA A 86 4.12 -7.78 7.36
CA ALA A 86 2.98 -8.67 7.55
C ALA A 86 1.70 -7.84 7.52
N PHE A 87 0.78 -8.15 6.60
CA PHE A 87 -0.36 -7.30 6.29
C PHE A 87 -1.67 -8.07 6.19
N THR A 88 -2.76 -7.40 6.55
CA THR A 88 -4.11 -7.82 6.24
C THR A 88 -4.91 -6.69 5.62
N ALA A 89 -5.61 -6.96 4.53
CA ALA A 89 -6.40 -6.00 3.78
C ALA A 89 -7.74 -6.61 3.29
N GLY A 90 -8.34 -7.46 4.12
CA GLY A 90 -9.52 -8.20 3.72
C GLY A 90 -9.18 -9.27 2.67
N ARG A 91 -10.16 -9.61 1.84
CA ARG A 91 -9.95 -10.58 0.76
C ARG A 91 -8.99 -10.03 -0.28
N ILE A 92 -7.92 -10.75 -0.52
CA ILE A 92 -6.97 -10.44 -1.59
C ILE A 92 -7.50 -11.01 -2.91
N MET A 93 -7.88 -10.15 -3.84
CA MET A 93 -8.44 -10.53 -5.13
C MET A 93 -7.39 -11.07 -6.10
N ASN A 94 -6.19 -10.48 -6.08
CA ASN A 94 -5.06 -10.91 -6.89
C ASN A 94 -3.78 -10.85 -6.04
N THR A 95 -3.29 -12.03 -5.67
CA THR A 95 -2.13 -12.17 -4.77
C THR A 95 -0.83 -11.65 -5.37
N ARG A 96 -0.66 -11.75 -6.71
CA ARG A 96 0.53 -11.28 -7.41
C ARG A 96 0.64 -9.75 -7.35
N THR A 97 -0.43 -9.06 -7.74
CA THR A 97 -0.43 -7.58 -7.74
C THR A 97 -0.46 -7.02 -6.33
N ALA A 98 -1.18 -7.64 -5.40
CA ALA A 98 -1.18 -7.25 -3.99
C ALA A 98 0.23 -7.37 -3.36
N ARG A 99 0.91 -8.50 -3.59
CA ARG A 99 2.30 -8.69 -3.13
C ARG A 99 3.24 -7.64 -3.72
N SER A 100 3.13 -7.37 -5.02
CA SER A 100 3.93 -6.33 -5.69
C SER A 100 3.71 -4.95 -5.07
N GLN A 101 2.46 -4.58 -4.82
CA GLN A 101 2.11 -3.30 -4.21
C GLN A 101 2.66 -3.16 -2.80
N LEU A 102 2.51 -4.17 -1.96
CA LEU A 102 3.03 -4.17 -0.59
C LEU A 102 4.56 -4.14 -0.55
N MET A 103 5.22 -4.90 -1.43
CA MET A 103 6.68 -4.88 -1.57
C MET A 103 7.18 -3.49 -2.01
N SER A 104 6.54 -2.90 -3.01
CA SER A 104 6.82 -1.55 -3.47
C SER A 104 6.67 -0.53 -2.34
N GLY A 105 5.63 -0.64 -1.52
CA GLY A 105 5.43 0.21 -0.35
C GLY A 105 6.56 0.12 0.67
N LEU A 106 7.05 -1.09 0.99
CA LEU A 106 8.19 -1.29 1.89
C LEU A 106 9.47 -0.62 1.35
N VAL A 107 9.76 -0.80 0.06
CA VAL A 107 10.92 -0.18 -0.60
C VAL A 107 10.77 1.34 -0.61
N TRP A 108 9.60 1.86 -0.92
CA TRP A 108 9.32 3.30 -0.88
C TRP A 108 9.47 3.88 0.52
N GLY A 109 8.96 3.21 1.55
CA GLY A 109 9.17 3.65 2.93
C GLY A 109 10.62 3.68 3.36
N MET A 110 11.43 2.69 2.93
CA MET A 110 12.88 2.72 3.11
C MET A 110 13.53 3.90 2.36
N SER A 111 13.11 4.14 1.12
CA SER A 111 13.59 5.24 0.29
C SER A 111 13.37 6.60 0.96
N SER A 112 12.16 6.88 1.39
CA SER A 112 11.82 8.13 2.06
C SER A 112 12.47 8.27 3.45
N ALA A 113 12.80 7.14 4.11
CA ALA A 113 13.51 7.18 5.38
C ALA A 113 15.00 7.50 5.27
N LEU A 114 15.66 7.14 4.15
CA LEU A 114 17.12 7.18 4.04
C LEU A 114 17.66 8.01 2.87
N LEU A 115 16.91 8.16 1.77
CA LEU A 115 17.41 8.67 0.50
C LEU A 115 16.67 9.91 0.01
N GLU A 116 15.34 9.82 -0.11
CA GLU A 116 14.54 10.84 -0.76
C GLU A 116 14.47 12.13 0.04
N SER A 117 14.82 13.24 -0.60
CA SER A 117 14.68 14.57 -0.04
C SER A 117 14.44 15.57 -1.17
N THR A 118 13.40 16.37 -1.07
CA THR A 118 13.18 17.47 -2.01
C THR A 118 13.90 18.72 -1.48
N GLU A 119 14.91 19.17 -2.21
CA GLU A 119 15.72 20.32 -1.84
C GLU A 119 15.24 21.57 -2.58
N PHE A 120 15.00 22.66 -1.85
CA PHE A 120 14.56 23.94 -2.40
C PHE A 120 15.65 25.00 -2.27
N ASP A 121 15.89 25.72 -3.35
CA ASP A 121 16.64 26.99 -3.28
C ASP A 121 15.72 28.08 -2.73
N ALA A 122 16.05 28.60 -1.55
CA ALA A 122 15.26 29.62 -0.89
C ALA A 122 15.23 30.95 -1.65
N ALA A 123 16.25 31.27 -2.45
CA ALA A 123 16.32 32.52 -3.19
C ALA A 123 15.43 32.52 -4.45
N SER A 124 15.35 31.38 -5.15
CA SER A 124 14.57 31.26 -6.38
C SER A 124 13.24 30.53 -6.21
N ALA A 125 12.98 29.94 -5.05
CA ALA A 125 11.84 29.07 -4.74
C ALA A 125 11.70 27.88 -5.72
N ARG A 126 12.83 27.38 -6.22
CA ARG A 126 12.87 26.26 -7.16
C ARG A 126 13.38 24.99 -6.51
N THR A 127 12.85 23.84 -6.93
CA THR A 127 13.43 22.55 -6.57
C THR A 127 14.79 22.42 -7.28
N VAL A 128 15.84 22.09 -6.51
CA VAL A 128 17.21 21.99 -7.00
C VAL A 128 17.44 20.60 -7.58
N ASN A 129 17.07 19.55 -6.87
CA ASN A 129 17.23 18.14 -7.24
C ASN A 129 15.96 17.59 -7.93
N ARG A 130 15.72 18.03 -9.16
CA ARG A 130 14.46 17.80 -9.89
C ARG A 130 14.51 16.68 -10.94
N ASP A 131 15.58 15.93 -10.98
CA ASP A 131 15.78 14.81 -11.90
C ASP A 131 16.43 13.62 -11.19
N LEU A 132 16.48 12.46 -11.86
CA LEU A 132 17.02 11.23 -11.29
C LEU A 132 18.54 11.24 -11.11
N GLN A 133 19.25 12.26 -11.56
CA GLN A 133 20.67 12.42 -11.30
C GLN A 133 20.90 12.92 -9.86
N ASP A 134 20.03 13.81 -9.39
CA ASP A 134 20.19 14.51 -8.11
C ASP A 134 19.18 14.06 -7.06
N TYR A 135 18.00 13.56 -7.48
CA TYR A 135 17.00 13.00 -6.57
C TYR A 135 17.25 11.51 -6.36
N LEU A 136 17.72 11.18 -5.16
CA LEU A 136 18.13 9.83 -4.84
C LEU A 136 16.93 8.92 -4.58
N VAL A 137 16.90 7.77 -5.26
CA VAL A 137 15.97 6.67 -5.02
C VAL A 137 16.75 5.37 -4.89
N PRO A 138 16.23 4.34 -4.19
CA PRO A 138 16.95 3.08 -4.04
C PRO A 138 17.07 2.37 -5.40
N VAL A 139 18.23 1.76 -5.57
CA VAL A 139 18.51 0.86 -6.70
C VAL A 139 18.55 -0.60 -6.22
N ASN A 140 18.62 -1.56 -7.13
CA ASN A 140 18.65 -2.98 -6.77
C ASN A 140 19.75 -3.35 -5.76
N ALA A 141 20.86 -2.60 -5.74
CA ALA A 141 21.96 -2.82 -4.80
C ALA A 141 21.60 -2.42 -3.34
N ASP A 142 20.57 -1.59 -3.16
CA ASP A 142 20.12 -1.14 -1.84
C ASP A 142 19.04 -2.06 -1.26
N VAL A 143 18.44 -2.93 -2.10
CA VAL A 143 17.31 -3.79 -1.76
C VAL A 143 17.74 -5.25 -1.85
N GLU A 144 18.13 -5.84 -0.69
CA GLU A 144 18.65 -7.22 -0.66
C GLU A 144 17.50 -8.25 -0.48
N ASP A 145 16.76 -8.17 0.61
CA ASP A 145 15.65 -9.10 0.93
C ASP A 145 14.40 -8.35 1.37
N VAL A 146 13.32 -8.53 0.60
CA VAL A 146 12.00 -7.96 0.94
C VAL A 146 10.96 -9.06 1.01
N GLN A 147 10.44 -9.29 2.19
CA GLN A 147 9.46 -10.31 2.49
C GLN A 147 8.10 -9.69 2.76
N VAL A 148 7.08 -10.20 2.05
CA VAL A 148 5.68 -9.81 2.25
C VAL A 148 4.89 -11.04 2.68
N ILE A 149 4.28 -10.95 3.85
CA ILE A 149 3.38 -11.94 4.44
C ILE A 149 1.96 -11.36 4.37
N MET A 150 1.11 -11.98 3.60
CA MET A 150 -0.31 -11.62 3.52
C MET A 150 -1.10 -12.54 4.43
N LEU A 151 -1.70 -11.96 5.48
CA LEU A 151 -2.53 -12.70 6.43
C LEU A 151 -3.94 -12.86 5.82
N PRO A 152 -4.52 -14.07 5.86
CA PRO A 152 -5.85 -14.30 5.32
C PRO A 152 -6.91 -13.57 6.15
N GLU A 153 -7.75 -12.82 5.47
CA GLU A 153 -8.88 -12.11 6.07
C GLU A 153 -10.02 -12.00 5.05
N VAL A 154 -11.26 -11.98 5.53
CA VAL A 154 -12.44 -11.58 4.78
C VAL A 154 -13.27 -10.67 5.68
N ASP A 155 -13.40 -9.40 5.31
CA ASP A 155 -14.14 -8.43 6.10
C ASP A 155 -15.50 -8.12 5.45
N SER A 156 -16.52 -8.88 5.84
CA SER A 156 -17.88 -8.70 5.34
C SER A 156 -18.53 -7.39 5.76
N PHE A 157 -17.99 -6.70 6.78
CA PHE A 157 -18.46 -5.38 7.22
C PHE A 157 -17.94 -4.26 6.32
N ALA A 158 -16.80 -4.46 5.66
CA ALA A 158 -16.25 -3.47 4.75
C ALA A 158 -17.10 -3.33 3.49
N ASN A 159 -17.41 -4.45 2.86
CA ASN A 159 -18.28 -4.55 1.69
C ASN A 159 -18.62 -6.04 1.39
N PRO A 160 -19.58 -6.34 0.49
CA PRO A 160 -19.96 -7.72 0.16
C PRO A 160 -18.82 -8.58 -0.40
N ALA A 161 -17.82 -7.98 -1.05
CA ALA A 161 -16.63 -8.70 -1.54
C ALA A 161 -15.62 -9.00 -0.44
N GLY A 162 -15.71 -8.33 0.71
CA GLY A 162 -14.80 -8.48 1.84
C GLY A 162 -13.41 -7.91 1.61
N VAL A 163 -13.27 -6.96 0.66
CA VAL A 163 -12.01 -6.34 0.26
C VAL A 163 -11.75 -5.02 0.99
N LYS A 164 -10.49 -4.65 1.15
CA LYS A 164 -10.04 -3.36 1.68
C LYS A 164 -8.97 -2.76 0.77
N GLY A 165 -8.72 -1.45 0.92
CA GLY A 165 -7.60 -0.80 0.23
C GLY A 165 -6.25 -1.24 0.81
N LEU A 166 -5.26 -1.43 -0.05
CA LEU A 166 -3.89 -1.78 0.35
C LEU A 166 -2.81 -0.94 -0.36
N GLY A 167 -3.23 0.06 -1.15
CA GLY A 167 -2.33 0.79 -2.05
C GLY A 167 -1.08 1.39 -1.37
N GLU A 168 -1.21 1.95 -0.18
CA GLU A 168 -0.11 2.56 0.57
C GLU A 168 0.22 1.81 1.88
N LEU A 169 -0.45 0.68 2.12
CA LEU A 169 -0.33 -0.05 3.38
C LEU A 169 1.12 -0.45 3.71
N GLY A 170 1.90 -0.84 2.70
CA GLY A 170 3.29 -1.22 2.88
C GLY A 170 4.26 -0.05 3.16
N ASN A 171 3.81 1.20 3.04
CA ASN A 171 4.64 2.37 3.24
C ASN A 171 4.45 3.02 4.63
N VAL A 172 3.23 2.97 5.17
CA VAL A 172 2.85 3.81 6.31
C VAL A 172 3.64 3.57 7.59
N GLY A 173 4.16 2.38 7.82
CA GLY A 173 4.94 2.03 9.02
C GLY A 173 6.45 1.91 8.77
N THR A 174 6.88 1.76 7.52
CA THR A 174 8.28 1.42 7.21
C THR A 174 9.26 2.50 7.62
N ASN A 175 8.93 3.79 7.46
CA ASN A 175 9.77 4.89 7.90
C ASN A 175 10.07 4.83 9.40
N ALA A 176 9.04 4.56 10.19
CA ALA A 176 9.16 4.39 11.63
C ALA A 176 9.95 3.14 12.00
N ALA A 177 9.78 2.04 11.25
CA ALA A 177 10.53 0.81 11.44
C ALA A 177 12.03 1.02 11.19
N VAL A 178 12.40 1.74 10.11
CA VAL A 178 13.80 2.13 9.83
C VAL A 178 14.36 2.99 10.97
N ALA A 179 13.64 4.04 11.38
CA ALA A 179 14.08 4.91 12.46
C ALA A 179 14.23 4.17 13.80
N ASN A 180 13.37 3.21 14.08
CA ASN A 180 13.46 2.36 15.27
C ASN A 180 14.65 1.40 15.19
N ALA A 181 14.93 0.81 14.03
CA ALA A 181 16.09 -0.05 13.82
C ALA A 181 17.41 0.72 13.99
N VAL A 182 17.49 1.95 13.46
CA VAL A 182 18.63 2.85 13.66
C VAL A 182 18.80 3.19 15.14
N TYR A 183 17.72 3.52 15.83
CA TYR A 183 17.77 3.76 17.27
C TYR A 183 18.27 2.54 18.04
N HIS A 184 17.77 1.36 17.72
CA HIS A 184 18.17 0.12 18.37
C HIS A 184 19.69 -0.16 18.17
N ALA A 185 20.22 0.16 16.99
CA ALA A 185 21.62 -0.06 16.65
C ALA A 185 22.58 0.99 17.26
N THR A 186 22.11 2.23 17.50
CA THR A 186 22.99 3.37 17.83
C THR A 186 22.64 4.08 19.14
N GLY A 187 21.44 3.88 19.68
CA GLY A 187 20.92 4.65 20.80
C GLY A 187 20.48 6.08 20.43
N LYS A 188 20.69 6.53 19.17
CA LYS A 188 20.32 7.88 18.72
C LYS A 188 18.90 7.91 18.19
N ARG A 189 18.02 8.70 18.80
CA ARG A 189 16.61 8.86 18.38
C ARG A 189 16.47 10.01 17.39
N ILE A 190 16.47 9.67 16.10
CA ILE A 190 16.30 10.63 15.01
C ILE A 190 14.81 10.76 14.70
N ARG A 191 14.33 12.01 14.55
CA ARG A 191 12.92 12.34 14.31
C ARG A 191 12.71 13.18 13.05
N ALA A 192 13.77 13.37 12.27
CA ALA A 192 13.74 14.04 10.97
C ALA A 192 14.14 13.04 9.88
N LEU A 193 13.50 13.12 8.72
CA LEU A 193 13.80 12.29 7.56
C LEU A 193 14.28 13.17 6.39
N PRO A 194 15.11 12.63 5.53
CA PRO A 194 15.76 11.33 5.63
C PRO A 194 16.82 11.28 6.74
N ILE A 195 17.09 10.06 7.26
CA ILE A 195 18.15 9.83 8.25
C ILE A 195 19.47 9.84 7.50
N ARG A 196 20.26 10.87 7.69
CA ARG A 196 21.56 11.08 7.05
C ARG A 196 22.72 10.67 7.96
N LEU A 197 23.91 10.53 7.36
CA LEU A 197 25.14 10.16 8.08
C LEU A 197 25.45 11.12 9.23
N GLU A 198 25.29 12.41 9.01
CA GLU A 198 25.55 13.48 9.99
C GLU A 198 24.69 13.36 11.24
N HIS A 199 23.50 12.78 11.15
CA HIS A 199 22.69 12.49 12.32
C HIS A 199 23.27 11.40 13.23
N LEU A 200 24.23 10.61 12.71
CA LEU A 200 24.91 9.53 13.42
C LEU A 200 26.33 9.91 13.87
N MET A 201 26.82 11.06 13.46
CA MET A 201 28.08 11.61 13.94
C MET A 201 27.90 12.20 15.35
N ASP A 202 28.96 12.18 16.15
CA ASP A 202 28.96 12.75 17.50
C ASP A 202 29.19 14.26 17.47
#